data_99952a19df10e2b9a4ba4e1b68d749cc
#
_entry.id   99952a19df10e2b9a4ba4e1b68d749cc
#
_cell.length_a   1.000
_cell.length_b   1.000
_cell.length_c   1.000
_cell.angle_alpha   90.00
_cell.angle_beta   90.00
_cell.angle_gamma   90.00
#
_symmetry.space_group_name_H-M   'P 1'
#
loop_
_entity.id
_entity.type
_entity.pdbx_description
1 polymer ?
#
loop_
_entity_poly.entity_id
_entity_poly.type
_entity_poly.pdbx_seq_one_letter_code
_entity_poly.pdbx_strand_id
1 'polypeptide(L)' 'MLIKKQAVKQLAHEKGFHISKDGMAAIDRKVAIIIEKAILKLNGRKTITELEILS' A
#
# COMPACT_ATOMS: atom_id res chain seq x y z
N MET A 1 -11.39 2.33 3.51
CA MET A 1 -10.13 1.70 3.05
C MET A 1 -9.28 2.66 2.25
N LEU A 2 -7.98 2.54 2.38
CA LEU A 2 -7.02 3.37 1.64
C LEU A 2 -6.82 2.89 0.21
N ILE A 3 -7.09 1.63 -0.06
CA ILE A 3 -6.87 1.02 -1.38
C ILE A 3 -8.19 0.76 -2.09
N LYS A 4 -8.12 0.66 -3.42
CA LYS A 4 -9.27 0.26 -4.22
C LYS A 4 -9.32 -1.26 -4.26
N LYS A 5 -10.32 -1.84 -3.62
CA LYS A 5 -10.46 -3.30 -3.54
C LYS A 5 -10.49 -3.96 -4.91
N GLN A 6 -11.22 -3.37 -5.85
CA GLN A 6 -11.35 -3.94 -7.20
C GLN A 6 -10.02 -4.00 -7.93
N ALA A 7 -9.21 -2.94 -7.81
CA ALA A 7 -7.90 -2.90 -8.46
C ALA A 7 -6.98 -3.98 -7.90
N VAL A 8 -6.98 -4.16 -6.59
CA VAL A 8 -6.15 -5.18 -5.95
C VAL A 8 -6.62 -6.58 -6.32
N LYS A 9 -7.93 -6.82 -6.31
CA LYS A 9 -8.50 -8.10 -6.73
C LYS A 9 -8.18 -8.41 -8.17
N GLN A 10 -8.28 -7.41 -9.05
CA GLN A 10 -8.01 -7.58 -10.46
C GLN A 10 -6.55 -7.96 -10.70
N LEU A 11 -5.63 -7.31 -10.01
CA LEU A 11 -4.21 -7.62 -10.13
C LEU A 11 -3.93 -9.06 -9.70
N ALA A 12 -4.49 -9.49 -8.57
CA ALA A 12 -4.32 -10.85 -8.08
C ALA A 12 -4.92 -11.85 -9.06
N HIS A 13 -6.10 -11.55 -9.58
CA HIS A 13 -6.78 -12.42 -10.53
C HIS A 13 -5.98 -12.60 -11.82
N GLU A 14 -5.37 -11.53 -12.33
CA GLU A 14 -4.51 -11.60 -13.51
C GLU A 14 -3.32 -12.51 -13.30
N LYS A 15 -2.85 -12.64 -12.07
CA LYS A 15 -1.74 -13.51 -11.71
C LYS A 15 -2.18 -14.93 -11.35
N GLY A 16 -3.49 -15.22 -11.41
CA GLY A 16 -4.03 -16.54 -11.09
C GLY A 16 -4.28 -16.80 -9.63
N PHE A 17 -4.41 -15.75 -8.81
CA PHE A 17 -4.59 -15.87 -7.38
C PHE A 17 -5.84 -15.16 -6.91
N HIS A 18 -6.23 -15.45 -5.67
CA HIS A 18 -7.36 -14.80 -5.00
C HIS A 18 -6.87 -14.17 -3.70
N ILE A 19 -7.58 -13.15 -3.26
CA ILE A 19 -7.27 -12.47 -1.99
C ILE A 19 -8.45 -12.65 -1.07
N SER A 20 -8.20 -13.16 0.13
CA SER A 20 -9.23 -13.29 1.15
C SER A 20 -9.62 -11.92 1.70
N LYS A 21 -10.74 -11.87 2.42
CA LYS A 21 -11.19 -10.65 3.07
C LYS A 21 -10.14 -10.14 4.07
N ASP A 22 -9.60 -11.05 4.86
CA ASP A 22 -8.55 -10.69 5.84
C ASP A 22 -7.26 -10.28 5.15
N GLY A 23 -6.93 -10.93 4.02
CA GLY A 23 -5.77 -10.54 3.21
C GLY A 23 -5.91 -9.13 2.68
N MET A 24 -7.10 -8.76 2.22
CA MET A 24 -7.37 -7.41 1.73
C MET A 24 -7.19 -6.37 2.84
N ALA A 25 -7.70 -6.66 4.05
CA ALA A 25 -7.53 -5.77 5.19
C ALA A 25 -6.06 -5.63 5.58
N ALA A 26 -5.29 -6.71 5.50
CA ALA A 26 -3.85 -6.69 5.79
C ALA A 26 -3.09 -5.83 4.78
N ILE A 27 -3.44 -5.91 3.50
CA ILE A 27 -2.83 -5.08 2.46
C ILE A 27 -3.12 -3.60 2.74
N ASP A 28 -4.35 -3.27 3.08
CA ASP A 28 -4.74 -1.90 3.40
C ASP A 28 -3.92 -1.36 4.56
N ARG A 29 -3.74 -2.16 5.61
CA ARG A 29 -2.94 -1.80 6.78
C ARG A 29 -1.47 -1.59 6.41
N LYS A 30 -0.93 -2.44 5.55
CA LYS A 30 0.46 -2.31 5.09
C LYS A 30 0.66 -1.02 4.30
N VAL A 31 -0.29 -0.65 3.47
CA VAL A 31 -0.22 0.61 2.73
C VAL A 31 -0.16 1.79 3.70
N ALA A 32 -0.99 1.78 4.73
CA ALA A 32 -0.96 2.84 5.75
C ALA A 32 0.41 2.93 6.44
N ILE A 33 0.99 1.77 6.79
CA ILE A 33 2.31 1.72 7.42
C ILE A 33 3.39 2.27 6.49
N ILE A 34 3.34 1.93 5.21
CA ILE A 34 4.30 2.42 4.22
C ILE A 34 4.25 3.95 4.16
N ILE A 35 3.05 4.52 4.12
CA ILE A 35 2.87 5.97 4.07
C ILE A 35 3.40 6.63 5.34
N GLU A 36 3.08 6.07 6.51
CA GLU A 36 3.54 6.62 7.78
C GLU A 36 5.07 6.60 7.89
N LYS A 37 5.70 5.51 7.49
CA LYS A 37 7.16 5.42 7.48
C LYS A 37 7.79 6.41 6.52
N ALA A 38 7.17 6.61 5.35
CA ALA A 38 7.65 7.58 4.39
C ALA A 38 7.60 9.00 4.96
N ILE A 39 6.53 9.32 5.67
CA ILE A 39 6.38 10.62 6.32
C ILE A 39 7.52 10.87 7.32
N LEU A 40 7.89 9.86 8.09
CA LEU A 40 8.99 9.98 9.06
C LEU A 40 10.33 10.26 8.37
N LYS A 41 10.50 9.79 7.15
CA LYS A 41 11.73 10.00 6.40
C LYS A 41 11.81 11.38 5.74
N LEU A 42 10.69 12.09 5.68
CA LEU A 42 10.64 13.39 4.99
C LEU A 42 11.47 14.47 5.68
N ASN A 43 11.62 14.36 6.99
CA ASN A 43 12.47 15.27 7.77
C ASN A 43 12.11 16.74 7.52
N GLY A 44 10.82 17.05 7.58
CA GLY A 44 10.29 18.41 7.40
C GLY A 44 9.83 18.74 5.99
N ARG A 45 10.16 17.92 5.00
CA ARG A 45 9.62 18.09 3.64
C ARG A 45 8.17 17.62 3.61
N LYS A 46 7.41 18.04 2.63
CA LYS A 46 5.97 17.75 2.54
C LYS A 46 5.57 16.85 1.38
N THR A 47 6.54 16.40 0.57
CA THR A 47 6.25 15.57 -0.60
C THR A 47 6.93 14.22 -0.47
N ILE A 48 6.14 13.16 -0.56
CA ILE A 48 6.65 11.79 -0.57
C ILE A 48 7.06 11.45 -2.00
N THR A 49 8.31 11.01 -2.17
CA THR A 49 8.85 10.61 -3.48
C THR A 49 9.21 9.13 -3.46
N GLU A 50 9.71 8.63 -4.59
CA GLU A 50 10.16 7.24 -4.70
C GLU A 50 11.21 6.89 -3.65
N LEU A 51 12.06 7.85 -3.30
CA LEU A 51 13.15 7.59 -2.35
C LEU A 51 12.63 7.13 -1.00
N GLU A 52 11.56 7.74 -0.51
CA GLU A 52 10.99 7.41 0.78
C GLU A 52 10.27 6.05 0.77
N ILE A 53 9.72 5.66 -0.37
CA ILE A 53 8.98 4.42 -0.51
C ILE A 53 9.90 3.23 -0.76
N LEU A 54 10.91 3.40 -1.60
CA LEU A 54 11.76 2.30 -2.07
C LEU A 54 13.00 2.05 -1.20
N SER A 55 13.32 3.00 -0.34
CA SER A 55 14.52 2.85 0.52
C SER A 55 14.27 2.04 1.78
#